data_c24ec187b00c80a77081c01d4935f901
#
_entry.id   c24ec187b00c80a77081c01d4935f901
#
_cell.length_a   1.000
_cell.length_b   1.000
_cell.length_c   1.000
_cell.angle_alpha   90.00
_cell.angle_beta   90.00
_cell.angle_gamma   90.00
#
_symmetry.space_group_name_H-M   'P 1'
#
loop_
_entity.id
_entity.type
_entity.pdbx_description
1 polymer ?
#
loop_
_entity_poly.entity_id
_entity_poly.type
_entity_poly.pdbx_seq_one_letter_code
_entity_poly.pdbx_strand_id
1 'polypeptide(L)' 'GKKLKLYYITQVSVKPPTFVLFVNSRELAHFSYIRYIENKLREAFLFKGTPIRILVRERKEKN' A
#
# COMPACT_ATOMS: atom_id res chain seq x y z
N GLY A 1 -16.65 -15.26 1.49
CA GLY A 1 -15.75 -14.42 2.25
C GLY A 1 -15.44 -13.10 1.56
N LYS A 2 -14.93 -12.18 2.35
CA LYS A 2 -14.57 -10.87 1.82
C LYS A 2 -13.24 -10.94 1.08
N LYS A 3 -13.18 -10.24 -0.02
CA LYS A 3 -11.95 -10.12 -0.78
C LYS A 3 -11.33 -8.76 -0.54
N LEU A 4 -10.01 -8.72 -0.53
CA LEU A 4 -9.29 -7.46 -0.41
C LEU A 4 -9.51 -6.60 -1.65
N LYS A 5 -9.84 -5.34 -1.42
CA LYS A 5 -9.90 -4.36 -2.50
C LYS A 5 -8.94 -3.24 -2.19
N LEU A 6 -8.06 -2.95 -3.12
CA LEU A 6 -7.17 -1.80 -3.02
C LEU A 6 -7.80 -0.71 -3.87
N TYR A 7 -8.28 0.35 -3.21
CA TYR A 7 -8.94 1.43 -3.93
C TYR A 7 -7.94 2.31 -4.66
N TYR A 8 -6.92 2.76 -3.95
CA TYR A 8 -5.87 3.55 -4.58
C TYR A 8 -4.68 3.67 -3.63
N ILE A 9 -3.56 4.13 -4.21
CA ILE A 9 -2.32 4.36 -3.49
C ILE A 9 -1.95 5.81 -3.71
N THR A 10 -1.49 6.48 -2.65
CA THR A 10 -1.00 7.84 -2.78
C THR A 10 0.34 7.98 -2.07
N GLN A 11 1.23 8.77 -2.65
CA GLN A 11 2.51 9.06 -2.02
C GLN A 11 2.35 10.31 -1.14
N VAL A 12 2.66 10.17 0.13
CA VAL A 12 2.48 11.27 1.08
C VAL A 12 3.79 11.89 1.55
N SER A 13 4.92 11.24 1.22
CA SER A 13 6.23 11.78 1.55
C SER A 13 7.24 11.27 0.55
N VAL A 14 8.24 12.09 0.25
CA VAL A 14 9.31 11.70 -0.67
C VAL A 14 10.59 11.28 0.06
N LYS A 15 10.73 11.67 1.32
CA LYS A 15 11.99 11.43 2.02
C LYS A 15 11.71 11.04 3.47
N PRO A 16 11.60 9.75 3.76
CA PRO A 16 11.68 8.61 2.84
C PRO A 16 10.40 8.49 2.01
N PRO A 17 10.47 7.81 0.87
CA PRO A 17 9.25 7.56 0.09
C PRO A 17 8.23 6.84 0.95
N THR A 18 7.06 7.45 1.08
CA THR A 18 6.00 6.92 1.94
C THR A 18 4.70 6.89 1.16
N PHE A 19 4.07 5.75 1.18
CA PHE A 19 2.83 5.52 0.43
C PHE A 19 1.72 5.09 1.36
N VAL A 20 0.51 5.53 1.07
CA VAL A 20 -0.67 5.09 1.80
C VAL A 20 -1.52 4.27 0.87
N LEU A 21 -1.87 3.08 1.31
CA LEU A 21 -2.77 2.18 0.59
C LEU A 21 -4.15 2.29 1.23
N PHE A 22 -5.15 2.62 0.42
CA PHE A 22 -6.52 2.68 0.89
C PHE A 22 -7.22 1.39 0.48
N VAL A 23 -7.64 0.63 1.47
CA VAL A 23 -8.20 -0.71 1.27
C VAL A 23 -9.57 -0.80 1.94
N ASN A 24 -10.32 -1.83 1.57
CA ASN A 24 -11.65 -2.05 2.16
C ASN A 24 -11.56 -2.68 3.55
N SER A 25 -10.46 -3.36 3.85
CA SER A 25 -10.28 -4.00 5.15
C SER A 25 -8.81 -4.17 5.44
N ARG A 26 -8.37 -3.64 6.57
CA ARG A 26 -6.97 -3.80 6.98
C ARG A 26 -6.63 -5.25 7.30
N GLU A 27 -7.61 -5.98 7.84
CA GLU A 27 -7.39 -7.39 8.17
C GLU A 27 -7.06 -8.22 6.93
N LEU A 28 -7.62 -7.84 5.78
CA LEU A 28 -7.39 -8.57 4.55
C LEU A 28 -6.07 -8.21 3.89
N ALA A 29 -5.47 -7.09 4.29
CA ALA A 29 -4.19 -6.65 3.74
C ALA A 29 -3.06 -7.33 4.49
N HIS A 30 -2.84 -8.61 4.20
CA HIS A 30 -1.82 -9.40 4.86
C HIS A 30 -0.42 -8.91 4.50
N PHE A 31 0.54 -9.28 5.34
CA PHE A 31 1.93 -8.91 5.18
C PHE A 31 2.47 -9.23 3.78
N SER A 32 2.12 -10.40 3.27
CA SER A 32 2.59 -10.82 1.94
C SER A 32 2.08 -9.90 0.83
N TYR A 33 0.85 -9.41 0.97
CA TYR A 33 0.29 -8.49 0.00
C TYR A 33 1.01 -7.15 0.02
N ILE A 34 1.26 -6.64 1.23
CA ILE A 34 1.95 -5.36 1.40
C ILE A 34 3.35 -5.46 0.82
N ARG A 35 4.01 -6.58 1.05
CA ARG A 35 5.34 -6.81 0.50
C ARG A 35 5.32 -6.87 -1.02
N TYR A 36 4.29 -7.47 -1.58
CA TYR A 36 4.10 -7.50 -3.02
C TYR A 36 3.98 -6.08 -3.59
N ILE A 37 3.17 -5.24 -2.94
CA ILE A 37 2.99 -3.86 -3.37
C ILE A 37 4.31 -3.08 -3.24
N GLU A 38 5.04 -3.30 -2.16
CA GLU A 38 6.34 -2.65 -1.98
C GLU A 38 7.28 -2.99 -3.13
N ASN A 39 7.34 -4.27 -3.50
CA ASN A 39 8.20 -4.69 -4.61
C ASN A 39 7.78 -4.06 -5.92
N LYS A 40 6.47 -3.95 -6.16
CA LYS A 40 5.98 -3.31 -7.38
C LYS A 40 6.33 -1.83 -7.43
N LEU A 41 6.26 -1.15 -6.28
CA LEU A 41 6.63 0.25 -6.20
C LEU A 41 8.12 0.44 -6.46
N ARG A 42 8.95 -0.46 -5.94
CA ARG A 42 10.39 -0.38 -6.17
C ARG A 42 10.73 -0.55 -7.64
N GLU A 43 10.04 -1.47 -8.31
CA GLU A 43 10.26 -1.67 -9.76
C GLU A 43 9.81 -0.46 -10.56
N ALA A 44 8.62 0.06 -10.23
CA ALA A 44 8.04 1.15 -11.01
C ALA A 44 8.81 2.45 -10.88
N PHE A 45 9.38 2.72 -9.71
CA PHE A 45 10.03 4.00 -9.43
C PHE A 45 11.53 3.87 -9.19
N LEU A 46 12.08 2.67 -9.37
CA LEU A 46 13.51 2.43 -9.26
C LEU A 46 14.11 2.86 -7.92
N PHE A 47 13.41 2.58 -6.84
CA PHE A 47 13.89 2.91 -5.49
C PHE A 47 14.91 1.88 -5.00
N LYS A 48 16.09 1.85 -5.60
CA LYS A 48 17.11 0.90 -5.20
C LYS A 48 17.76 1.32 -3.89
N GLY A 49 17.79 0.39 -2.94
CA GLY A 49 18.47 0.63 -1.67
C GLY A 49 17.84 1.69 -0.79
N THR A 50 16.70 2.22 -1.17
CA THR A 50 16.02 3.25 -0.41
C THR A 50 14.89 2.63 0.39
N PRO A 51 14.79 2.91 1.70
CA PRO A 51 13.66 2.43 2.49
C PRO A 51 12.36 3.03 1.97
N ILE A 52 11.34 2.20 1.87
CA ILE A 52 10.01 2.65 1.50
C ILE A 52 9.09 2.37 2.68
N ARG A 53 8.28 3.36 3.03
CA ARG A 53 7.28 3.18 4.07
C ARG A 53 5.93 2.98 3.43
N ILE A 54 5.18 2.01 3.96
CA ILE A 54 3.84 1.73 3.47
C ILE A 54 2.89 1.74 4.65
N LEU A 55 1.90 2.60 4.57
CA LEU A 55 0.85 2.71 5.56
C LEU A 55 -0.43 2.17 4.94
N VAL A 56 -1.23 1.49 5.74
CA VAL A 56 -2.49 0.92 5.26
C VAL A 56 -3.62 1.62 6.00
N ARG A 57 -4.57 2.15 5.24
CA ARG A 57 -5.75 2.78 5.80
C ARG A 57 -6.99 2.11 5.27
N GLU A 58 -7.91 1.90 6.16
CA GLU A 58 -9.17 1.29 5.80
C GLU A 58 -10.18 2.37 5.43
N ARG A 59 -10.87 2.13 4.33
CA ARG A 59 -11.94 3.02 3.90
C ARG A 59 -13.20 2.19 3.75
N LYS A 60 -14.24 2.58 4.48
CA LYS A 60 -15.49 1.86 4.40
C LYS A 60 -16.25 2.27 3.16
N GLU A 61 -16.83 1.28 2.48
CA GLU A 61 -17.70 1.57 1.36
C GLU A 61 -19.00 2.13 1.89
N LYS A 62 -19.50 3.16 1.21
CA LYS A 62 -20.82 3.67 1.51
C LYS A 62 -21.84 2.86 0.73
N ASN A 63 -22.88 2.45 1.44
CA ASN A 63 -23.98 1.74 0.79
C ASN A 63 -24.98 2.71 0.21
#